data_85be6a472fc930e8a19aa6f0356114ba
#
_entry.id   85be6a472fc930e8a19aa6f0356114ba
#
_cell.length_a   1.000
_cell.length_b   1.000
_cell.length_c   1.000
_cell.angle_alpha   90.00
_cell.angle_beta   90.00
_cell.angle_gamma   90.00
#
_symmetry.space_group_name_H-M   'P 1'
#
loop_
_entity.id
_entity.type
_entity.pdbx_description
1 polymer ?
#
loop_
_entity_poly.entity_id
_entity_poly.type
_entity_poly.pdbx_seq_one_letter_code
_entity_poly.pdbx_strand_id
1 'polypeptide(L)'
;MVPFKVIKMGAQLEALLKELKDKGYGAAVVQVDGVVVHSTLALNEMSASLLSSVANVSDAIMKRMEDSQKEVEISFGEMILVMVPMKNHVFCGMVKDREEKKTILEYAQKAKTML
;
A
#
# COMPACT_ATOMS: atom_id res chain seq x y z
N MET A 1 -22.77 14.29 -6.93
CA MET A 1 -22.65 13.14 -7.85
C MET A 1 -21.21 12.76 -8.05
N VAL A 2 -20.85 11.51 -7.75
CA VAL A 2 -19.48 11.04 -7.93
C VAL A 2 -19.23 10.77 -9.41
N PRO A 3 -18.11 11.28 -10.00
CA PRO A 3 -17.79 11.00 -11.38
C PRO A 3 -17.66 9.49 -11.66
N PHE A 4 -18.20 9.06 -12.78
CA PHE A 4 -18.15 7.65 -13.20
C PHE A 4 -16.71 7.08 -13.16
N LYS A 5 -15.72 7.88 -13.56
CA LYS A 5 -14.31 7.49 -13.55
C LYS A 5 -13.81 7.11 -12.17
N VAL A 6 -14.20 7.87 -11.14
CA VAL A 6 -13.81 7.60 -9.74
C VAL A 6 -14.46 6.31 -9.24
N ILE A 7 -15.73 6.07 -9.58
CA ILE A 7 -16.45 4.84 -9.22
C ILE A 7 -15.76 3.63 -9.85
N LYS A 8 -15.40 3.74 -11.13
CA LYS A 8 -14.72 2.68 -11.87
C LYS A 8 -13.34 2.35 -11.27
N MET A 9 -12.57 3.37 -10.90
CA MET A 9 -11.27 3.20 -10.26
C MET A 9 -11.39 2.50 -8.90
N GLY A 10 -12.36 2.88 -8.10
CA GLY A 10 -12.62 2.26 -6.80
C GLY A 10 -12.97 0.78 -6.93
N ALA A 11 -13.82 0.43 -7.90
CA ALA A 11 -14.20 -0.95 -8.15
C ALA A 11 -13.01 -1.80 -8.64
N GLN A 12 -12.16 -1.24 -9.50
CA GLN A 12 -10.96 -1.92 -9.98
C GLN A 12 -9.95 -2.16 -8.86
N LEU A 13 -9.76 -1.19 -7.99
CA LEU A 13 -8.85 -1.30 -6.86
C LEU A 13 -9.35 -2.35 -5.86
N GLU A 14 -10.64 -2.35 -5.56
CA GLU A 14 -11.27 -3.34 -4.69
C GLU A 14 -11.07 -4.76 -5.24
N ALA A 15 -11.30 -4.96 -6.54
CA ALA A 15 -11.10 -6.24 -7.20
C ALA A 15 -9.64 -6.68 -7.13
N LEU A 16 -8.70 -5.76 -7.28
CA LEU A 16 -7.26 -6.03 -7.20
C LEU A 16 -6.88 -6.54 -5.81
N LEU A 17 -7.36 -5.88 -4.75
CA LEU A 17 -7.08 -6.29 -3.37
C LEU A 17 -7.74 -7.63 -3.03
N LYS A 18 -8.93 -7.88 -3.56
CA LYS A 18 -9.62 -9.16 -3.38
C LYS A 18 -8.84 -10.29 -4.04
N GLU A 19 -8.29 -10.06 -5.22
CA GLU A 19 -7.45 -11.03 -5.91
C GLU A 19 -6.23 -11.40 -5.08
N LEU A 20 -5.58 -10.42 -4.46
CA LEU A 20 -4.47 -10.66 -3.52
C LEU A 20 -4.92 -11.46 -2.31
N LYS A 21 -6.06 -11.13 -1.74
CA LYS A 21 -6.64 -11.86 -0.60
C LYS A 21 -6.89 -13.32 -0.94
N ASP A 22 -7.40 -13.58 -2.14
CA ASP A 22 -7.66 -14.95 -2.61
C ASP A 22 -6.36 -15.75 -2.78
N LYS A 23 -5.24 -15.07 -2.99
CA LYS A 23 -3.90 -15.68 -3.02
C LYS A 23 -3.28 -15.83 -1.63
N GLY A 24 -3.96 -15.36 -0.59
CA GLY A 24 -3.50 -15.47 0.80
C GLY A 24 -2.75 -14.24 1.32
N TYR A 25 -2.79 -13.11 0.61
CA TYR A 25 -2.10 -11.89 1.00
C TYR A 25 -3.07 -10.80 1.44
N GLY A 26 -2.89 -10.28 2.65
CA GLY A 26 -3.59 -9.08 3.09
C GLY A 26 -2.96 -7.85 2.47
N ALA A 27 -3.76 -6.89 2.05
CA ALA A 27 -3.28 -5.66 1.44
C ALA A 27 -4.17 -4.47 1.75
N ALA A 28 -3.63 -3.27 1.58
CA ALA A 28 -4.35 -2.03 1.82
C ALA A 28 -3.80 -0.91 0.93
N VAL A 29 -4.65 0.03 0.59
CA VAL A 29 -4.26 1.29 -0.01
C VAL A 29 -4.68 2.42 0.92
N VAL A 30 -3.72 3.24 1.32
CA VAL A 30 -3.91 4.32 2.28
C VAL A 30 -3.44 5.61 1.62
N GLN A 31 -4.17 6.71 1.85
CA GLN A 31 -3.72 8.03 1.42
C GLN A 31 -2.58 8.50 2.32
N VAL A 32 -1.75 9.42 1.82
CA VAL A 32 -0.64 9.97 2.59
C VAL A 32 -1.08 10.74 3.84
N ASP A 33 -2.36 11.11 3.93
CA ASP A 33 -2.96 11.75 5.11
C ASP A 33 -3.52 10.73 6.13
N GLY A 34 -3.41 9.43 5.85
CA GLY A 34 -3.86 8.38 6.75
C GLY A 34 -5.25 7.82 6.48
N VAL A 35 -5.96 8.32 5.46
CA VAL A 35 -7.28 7.81 5.11
C VAL A 35 -7.17 6.49 4.35
N VAL A 36 -7.87 5.46 4.82
CA VAL A 36 -7.92 4.16 4.14
C VAL A 36 -8.83 4.26 2.93
N VAL A 37 -8.30 3.91 1.76
CA VAL A 37 -9.07 3.86 0.52
C VAL A 37 -9.76 2.50 0.40
N HIS A 38 -8.99 1.42 0.44
CA HIS A 38 -9.47 0.05 0.48
C HIS A 38 -8.52 -0.80 1.32
N SER A 39 -9.04 -1.78 2.02
CA SER A 39 -8.23 -2.68 2.83
C SER A 39 -8.88 -4.05 2.98
N THR A 40 -8.06 -5.09 2.85
CA THR A 40 -8.41 -6.45 3.26
C THR A 40 -7.69 -6.79 4.57
N LEU A 41 -6.88 -5.85 5.11
CA LEU A 41 -6.27 -5.94 6.43
C LEU A 41 -7.19 -5.28 7.45
N ALA A 42 -7.15 -5.76 8.70
CA ALA A 42 -7.90 -5.16 9.80
C ALA A 42 -7.17 -3.89 10.28
N LEU A 43 -7.33 -2.79 9.56
CA LEU A 43 -6.73 -1.50 9.89
C LEU A 43 -7.76 -0.60 10.56
N ASN A 44 -7.39 -0.01 11.69
CA ASN A 44 -8.13 1.09 12.28
C ASN A 44 -7.48 2.43 11.84
N GLU A 45 -8.10 3.56 12.18
CA GLU A 45 -7.59 4.88 11.80
C GLU A 45 -6.18 5.15 12.32
N MET A 46 -5.88 4.70 13.53
CA MET A 46 -4.55 4.87 14.13
C MET A 46 -3.49 4.10 13.34
N SER A 47 -3.76 2.85 12.98
CA SER A 47 -2.83 2.03 12.21
C SER A 47 -2.56 2.62 10.84
N ALA A 48 -3.59 3.11 10.17
CA ALA A 48 -3.47 3.75 8.86
C ALA A 48 -2.62 5.02 8.93
N SER A 49 -2.84 5.85 9.96
CA SER A 49 -2.04 7.06 10.19
C SER A 49 -0.57 6.74 10.45
N LEU A 50 -0.30 5.69 11.21
CA LEU A 50 1.07 5.25 11.50
C LEU A 50 1.78 4.77 10.23
N LEU A 51 1.09 4.01 9.38
CA LEU A 51 1.64 3.56 8.10
C LEU A 51 2.02 4.75 7.22
N SER A 52 1.14 5.74 7.11
CA SER A 52 1.40 6.96 6.35
C SER A 52 2.56 7.74 6.94
N SER A 53 2.64 7.85 8.26
CA SER A 53 3.73 8.55 8.96
C SER A 53 5.08 7.89 8.68
N VAL A 54 5.15 6.57 8.74
CA VAL A 54 6.40 5.84 8.44
C VAL A 54 6.83 6.08 7.00
N ALA A 55 5.91 6.02 6.04
CA ALA A 55 6.20 6.27 4.65
C ALA A 55 6.71 7.71 4.43
N ASN A 56 6.08 8.69 5.08
CA ASN A 56 6.46 10.09 4.95
C ASN A 56 7.82 10.38 5.57
N VAL A 57 8.12 9.82 6.74
CA VAL A 57 9.43 9.98 7.39
C VAL A 57 10.53 9.35 6.55
N SER A 58 10.32 8.16 6.03
CA SER A 58 11.28 7.48 5.17
C SER A 58 11.55 8.28 3.90
N ASP A 59 10.50 8.84 3.27
CA ASP A 59 10.64 9.68 2.08
C ASP A 59 11.47 10.93 2.37
N ALA A 60 11.23 11.57 3.51
CA ALA A 60 11.99 12.76 3.92
C ALA A 60 13.49 12.44 4.10
N ILE A 61 13.82 11.27 4.64
CA ILE A 61 15.21 10.82 4.80
C ILE A 61 15.85 10.60 3.43
N MET A 62 15.15 9.93 2.53
CA MET A 62 15.66 9.65 1.18
C MET A 62 15.91 10.93 0.39
N LYS A 63 15.02 11.92 0.50
CA LYS A 63 15.19 13.20 -0.17
C LYS A 63 16.43 13.95 0.30
N ARG A 64 16.76 13.88 1.60
CA ARG A 64 17.99 14.48 2.14
C ARG A 64 19.25 13.80 1.60
N MET A 65 19.15 12.54 1.23
CA MET A 65 20.24 11.78 0.64
C MET A 65 20.27 11.89 -0.89
N GLU A 66 19.45 12.77 -1.45
CA GLU A 66 19.29 12.97 -2.90
C GLU A 66 18.87 11.67 -3.61
N ASP A 67 18.05 10.85 -2.93
CA ASP A 67 17.52 9.60 -3.45
C ASP A 67 16.01 9.61 -3.38
N SER A 68 15.38 8.58 -3.93
CA SER A 68 13.92 8.41 -3.89
C SER A 68 13.56 7.06 -3.26
N GLN A 69 12.50 7.09 -2.45
CA GLN A 69 11.98 5.90 -1.82
C GLN A 69 11.22 5.03 -2.81
N LYS A 70 11.60 3.77 -2.93
CA LYS A 70 10.90 2.80 -3.79
C LYS A 70 9.97 1.91 -2.99
N GLU A 71 10.43 1.47 -1.83
CA GLU A 71 9.67 0.59 -0.95
C GLU A 71 10.19 0.69 0.47
N VAL A 72 9.34 0.32 1.42
CA VAL A 72 9.70 0.20 2.83
C VAL A 72 9.28 -1.18 3.30
N GLU A 73 10.16 -1.89 3.99
CA GLU A 73 9.84 -3.16 4.62
C GLU A 73 9.91 -3.02 6.14
N ILE A 74 8.92 -3.58 6.82
CA ILE A 74 8.94 -3.69 8.29
C ILE A 74 8.73 -5.15 8.63
N SER A 75 9.73 -5.75 9.29
CA SER A 75 9.64 -7.13 9.77
C SER A 75 9.14 -7.15 11.19
N PHE A 76 8.14 -8.00 11.45
CA PHE A 76 7.64 -8.20 12.79
C PHE A 76 7.12 -9.63 12.93
N GLY A 77 7.60 -10.35 13.97
CA GLY A 77 7.30 -11.76 14.12
C GLY A 77 7.73 -12.55 12.88
N GLU A 78 6.81 -13.31 12.29
CA GLU A 78 7.05 -14.11 11.09
C GLU A 78 6.57 -13.41 9.82
N MET A 79 6.10 -12.16 9.93
CA MET A 79 5.51 -11.42 8.83
C MET A 79 6.37 -10.24 8.42
N ILE A 80 6.26 -9.87 7.16
CA ILE A 80 6.90 -8.67 6.60
C ILE A 80 5.78 -7.79 6.04
N LEU A 81 5.72 -6.53 6.48
CA LEU A 81 4.88 -5.52 5.88
C LEU A 81 5.68 -4.80 4.81
N VAL A 82 5.20 -4.86 3.58
CA VAL A 82 5.81 -4.15 2.44
C VAL A 82 4.95 -2.94 2.11
N MET A 83 5.56 -1.77 2.10
CA MET A 83 4.88 -0.52 1.74
C MET A 83 5.52 0.04 0.47
N VAL A 84 4.69 0.36 -0.51
CA VAL A 84 5.15 0.97 -1.78
C VAL A 84 4.53 2.36 -1.86
N PRO A 85 5.33 3.41 -1.62
CA PRO A 85 4.84 4.78 -1.74
C PRO A 85 4.52 5.12 -3.19
N MET A 86 3.42 5.83 -3.37
CA MET A 86 2.99 6.39 -4.63
C MET A 86 2.83 7.90 -4.43
N LYS A 87 2.44 8.63 -5.44
CA LYS A 87 2.36 10.09 -5.34
C LYS A 87 1.51 10.57 -4.15
N ASN A 88 0.27 10.08 -4.05
CA ASN A 88 -0.67 10.50 -3.00
C ASN A 88 -1.17 9.33 -2.16
N HIS A 89 -0.64 8.14 -2.38
CA HIS A 89 -1.10 6.92 -1.75
C HIS A 89 0.07 6.05 -1.34
N VAL A 90 -0.18 5.11 -0.43
CA VAL A 90 0.76 4.05 -0.06
C VAL A 90 0.05 2.72 -0.26
N PHE A 91 0.64 1.84 -1.05
CA PHE A 91 0.16 0.47 -1.20
C PHE A 91 0.88 -0.40 -0.18
N CYS A 92 0.13 -1.14 0.62
CA CYS A 92 0.69 -2.00 1.68
C CYS A 92 0.29 -3.44 1.43
N GLY A 93 1.21 -4.36 1.67
CA GLY A 93 0.93 -5.78 1.60
C GLY A 93 1.68 -6.55 2.68
N MET A 94 1.05 -7.62 3.20
CA MET A 94 1.64 -8.50 4.22
C MET A 94 2.08 -9.78 3.58
N VAL A 95 3.34 -10.16 3.79
CA VAL A 95 3.92 -11.40 3.28
C VAL A 95 4.68 -12.14 4.38
N LYS A 96 4.97 -13.41 4.17
CA LYS A 96 5.74 -14.23 5.12
C LYS A 96 7.23 -14.23 4.83
N ASP A 97 7.60 -14.08 3.56
CA ASP A 97 9.00 -14.07 3.16
C ASP A 97 9.24 -13.09 2.01
N ARG A 98 10.51 -12.89 1.69
CA ARG A 98 10.91 -11.93 0.65
C ARG A 98 10.59 -12.38 -0.77
N GLU A 99 10.41 -13.67 -1.00
CA GLU A 99 10.02 -14.15 -2.33
C GLU A 99 8.60 -13.73 -2.66
N GLU A 100 7.72 -13.76 -1.66
CA GLU A 100 6.33 -13.32 -1.80
C GLU A 100 6.21 -11.81 -2.03
N LYS A 101 7.22 -11.05 -1.63
CA LYS A 101 7.27 -9.60 -1.84
C LYS A 101 7.13 -9.22 -3.31
N LYS A 102 7.67 -10.04 -4.23
CA LYS A 102 7.57 -9.78 -5.67
C LYS A 102 6.11 -9.65 -6.12
N THR A 103 5.23 -10.49 -5.57
CA THR A 103 3.80 -10.42 -5.85
C THR A 103 3.22 -9.09 -5.42
N ILE A 104 3.56 -8.63 -4.22
CA ILE A 104 3.10 -7.34 -3.70
C ILE A 104 3.57 -6.19 -4.60
N LEU A 105 4.83 -6.22 -5.03
CA LEU A 105 5.37 -5.17 -5.91
C LEU A 105 4.68 -5.15 -7.27
N GLU A 106 4.34 -6.31 -7.84
CA GLU A 106 3.60 -6.40 -9.09
C GLU A 106 2.20 -5.79 -8.95
N TYR A 107 1.50 -6.11 -7.87
CA TYR A 107 0.17 -5.56 -7.61
C TYR A 107 0.22 -4.07 -7.29
N ALA A 108 1.29 -3.60 -6.64
CA ALA A 108 1.49 -2.17 -6.42
C ALA A 108 1.60 -1.42 -7.74
N GLN A 109 2.31 -1.97 -8.74
CA GLN A 109 2.40 -1.37 -10.06
C GLN A 109 1.04 -1.32 -10.76
N LYS A 110 0.24 -2.37 -10.65
CA LYS A 110 -1.14 -2.37 -11.17
C LYS A 110 -1.99 -1.32 -10.48
N ALA A 111 -1.91 -1.21 -9.16
CA ALA A 111 -2.64 -0.21 -8.39
C ALA A 111 -2.23 1.21 -8.80
N LYS A 112 -0.96 1.44 -9.07
CA LYS A 112 -0.45 2.73 -9.49
C LYS A 112 -1.12 3.22 -10.77
N THR A 113 -1.44 2.33 -11.70
CA THR A 113 -2.12 2.70 -12.94
C THR A 113 -3.61 3.04 -12.72
N MET A 114 -4.16 2.66 -11.58
CA MET A 114 -5.56 2.90 -11.21
C MET A 114 -5.74 4.18 -10.37
N LEU A 115 -4.66 4.73 -9.87
CA LEU A 115 -4.65 5.90 -8.96
C LEU A 115 -4.08 7.19 -9.65
#